data_6c93b9552227f0e3ceaee4c8985a2342
#
_entry.id   6c93b9552227f0e3ceaee4c8985a2342
#
_cell.length_a   1.000
_cell.length_b   1.000
_cell.length_c   1.000
_cell.angle_alpha   90.00
_cell.angle_beta   90.00
_cell.angle_gamma   90.00
#
_symmetry.space_group_name_H-M   'P 1'
#
loop_
_entity.id
_entity.type
_entity.pdbx_description
1 polymer ?
#
loop_
_entity_poly.entity_id
_entity_poly.type
_entity_poly.pdbx_seq_one_letter_code
_entity_poly.pdbx_strand_id
1 'polypeptide(L)'
;MKRFICVCLFFLLILTAAFADDTPTLRIWGAYYDESIQSYASAGHNIDFRYSSFVDIAAAIASKNPDVDVFIFETYSGLDQIKKLNYYLPLPEDSTFQEHLNNLYPAFQLPLLDDNHIIGWYADAQPLGWRVLSPHVLDDAGVSAPHTFEELLDACNVLIDDGILGRDYLLISEYPYTPSGMLSFFIEQFIIASERVDGQVNFLRPEFSRMTAKIKEIVPENIKENRLADYELFTTTMVSFTPATDMELIPSVLDDAPSSLYYIADIAIINPYSNNIDGAIDLMRYLAAWKSDIAYLWDSSLSKPIIRPDYDEKVAQYQAEIARLEAKENRTTQDEDNLDRARSSLAYITEHPYSVSPEDIAYYQELVQYAYIPGDSPVTFDDALKTLMQRYLNGAFDAEGFARACQE
;
A
#
# COMPACT_ATOMS: atom_id res chain seq x y z
N MET A 1 -14.50 -50.79 -41.65
CA MET A 1 -13.59 -50.22 -40.66
C MET A 1 -13.44 -48.67 -40.73
N LYS A 2 -13.16 -48.04 -41.89
CA LYS A 2 -12.98 -46.60 -42.01
C LYS A 2 -14.19 -45.74 -41.59
N ARG A 3 -15.44 -46.19 -41.83
CA ARG A 3 -16.65 -45.46 -41.39
C ARG A 3 -16.94 -45.53 -39.88
N PHE A 4 -16.48 -46.60 -39.20
CA PHE A 4 -16.63 -46.76 -37.75
C PHE A 4 -15.66 -45.84 -36.98
N ILE A 5 -14.45 -45.65 -37.51
CA ILE A 5 -13.42 -44.77 -36.93
C ILE A 5 -13.86 -43.30 -36.99
N CYS A 6 -14.51 -42.86 -38.09
CA CYS A 6 -15.04 -41.49 -38.19
C CYS A 6 -16.17 -41.21 -37.21
N VAL A 7 -17.05 -42.19 -36.94
CA VAL A 7 -18.14 -42.01 -35.98
C VAL A 7 -17.61 -41.97 -34.54
N CYS A 8 -16.62 -42.80 -34.19
CA CYS A 8 -15.96 -42.75 -32.87
C CYS A 8 -15.16 -41.44 -32.64
N LEU A 9 -14.47 -40.94 -33.67
CA LEU A 9 -13.78 -39.63 -33.60
C LEU A 9 -14.78 -38.44 -33.45
N PHE A 10 -15.93 -38.54 -34.13
CA PHE A 10 -16.97 -37.50 -34.00
C PHE A 10 -17.65 -37.56 -32.62
N PHE A 11 -17.86 -38.73 -32.05
CA PHE A 11 -18.35 -38.90 -30.68
C PHE A 11 -17.33 -38.49 -29.63
N LEU A 12 -16.02 -38.71 -29.85
CA LEU A 12 -14.96 -38.21 -28.97
C LEU A 12 -14.87 -36.68 -29.03
N LEU A 13 -15.00 -36.07 -30.21
CA LEU A 13 -15.02 -34.62 -30.38
C LEU A 13 -16.28 -33.96 -29.78
N ILE A 14 -17.43 -34.62 -29.83
CA ILE A 14 -18.66 -34.18 -29.18
C ILE A 14 -18.56 -34.34 -27.65
N LEU A 15 -17.93 -35.42 -27.15
CA LEU A 15 -17.70 -35.57 -25.71
C LEU A 15 -16.69 -34.58 -25.17
N THR A 16 -15.66 -34.19 -25.92
CA THR A 16 -14.72 -33.14 -25.49
C THR A 16 -15.33 -31.72 -25.60
N ALA A 17 -16.30 -31.52 -26.50
CA ALA A 17 -17.05 -30.28 -26.55
C ALA A 17 -18.18 -30.19 -25.50
N ALA A 18 -18.63 -31.33 -24.93
CA ALA A 18 -19.65 -31.38 -23.87
C ALA A 18 -19.10 -31.21 -22.46
N PHE A 19 -17.79 -31.12 -22.32
CA PHE A 19 -17.10 -30.68 -21.09
C PHE A 19 -16.42 -29.33 -21.32
N ALA A 20 -17.03 -28.44 -22.09
CA ALA A 20 -16.80 -27.01 -21.87
C ALA A 20 -17.31 -26.76 -20.45
N ASP A 21 -16.39 -26.49 -19.57
CA ASP A 21 -16.65 -26.21 -18.17
C ASP A 21 -17.62 -25.03 -18.14
N ASP A 22 -18.92 -25.30 -17.90
CA ASP A 22 -19.96 -24.29 -17.70
C ASP A 22 -19.78 -23.60 -16.32
N THR A 23 -18.53 -23.37 -15.92
CA THR A 23 -18.26 -22.56 -14.73
C THR A 23 -18.81 -21.17 -15.02
N PRO A 24 -19.80 -20.70 -14.26
CA PRO A 24 -20.40 -19.41 -14.51
C PRO A 24 -19.33 -18.33 -14.38
N THR A 25 -19.31 -17.39 -15.32
CA THR A 25 -18.40 -16.26 -15.29
C THR A 25 -18.69 -15.41 -14.06
N LEU A 26 -17.68 -15.15 -13.24
CA LEU A 26 -17.76 -14.28 -12.07
C LEU A 26 -17.60 -12.81 -12.51
N ARG A 27 -18.59 -11.97 -12.21
CA ARG A 27 -18.62 -10.55 -12.59
C ARG A 27 -18.14 -9.69 -11.44
N ILE A 28 -17.00 -9.03 -11.64
CA ILE A 28 -16.29 -8.24 -10.63
C ILE A 28 -16.27 -6.78 -11.07
N TRP A 29 -16.72 -5.86 -10.23
CA TRP A 29 -16.54 -4.44 -10.41
C TRP A 29 -15.54 -3.90 -9.39
N GLY A 30 -14.48 -3.23 -9.87
CA GLY A 30 -13.43 -2.73 -8.99
C GLY A 30 -12.68 -1.53 -9.56
N ALA A 31 -12.02 -0.79 -8.68
CA ALA A 31 -11.17 0.34 -9.06
C ALA A 31 -9.88 -0.13 -9.72
N TYR A 32 -9.33 -1.25 -9.25
CA TYR A 32 -8.07 -1.82 -9.72
C TYR A 32 -8.24 -3.31 -10.03
N TYR A 33 -7.42 -3.79 -10.98
CA TYR A 33 -7.33 -5.20 -11.33
C TYR A 33 -6.10 -5.80 -10.64
N ASP A 34 -6.25 -6.08 -9.37
CA ASP A 34 -5.17 -6.47 -8.46
C ASP A 34 -4.49 -7.78 -8.85
N GLU A 35 -3.27 -7.98 -8.39
CA GLU A 35 -2.49 -9.19 -8.67
C GLU A 35 -3.19 -10.45 -8.19
N SER A 36 -3.88 -10.41 -7.05
CA SER A 36 -4.68 -11.51 -6.52
C SER A 36 -5.79 -11.93 -7.47
N ILE A 37 -6.48 -10.97 -8.08
CA ILE A 37 -7.55 -11.19 -9.07
C ILE A 37 -6.97 -11.74 -10.39
N GLN A 38 -5.83 -11.18 -10.82
CA GLN A 38 -5.10 -11.70 -11.99
C GLN A 38 -4.66 -13.14 -11.77
N SER A 39 -4.19 -13.46 -10.56
CA SER A 39 -3.78 -14.81 -10.17
C SER A 39 -4.97 -15.78 -10.15
N TYR A 40 -6.12 -15.35 -9.62
CA TYR A 40 -7.36 -16.13 -9.65
C TYR A 40 -7.80 -16.47 -11.09
N ALA A 41 -7.79 -15.46 -11.99
CA ALA A 41 -8.09 -15.68 -13.40
C ALA A 41 -7.10 -16.65 -14.06
N SER A 42 -5.80 -16.50 -13.76
CA SER A 42 -4.73 -17.35 -14.29
C SER A 42 -4.80 -18.80 -13.79
N ALA A 43 -5.43 -19.04 -12.64
CA ALA A 43 -5.73 -20.38 -12.13
C ALA A 43 -6.86 -21.09 -12.89
N GLY A 44 -7.45 -20.45 -13.90
CA GLY A 44 -8.45 -21.04 -14.80
C GLY A 44 -9.89 -20.66 -14.46
N HIS A 45 -10.11 -19.69 -13.57
CA HIS A 45 -11.44 -19.20 -13.26
C HIS A 45 -11.91 -18.17 -14.29
N ASN A 46 -13.16 -18.30 -14.76
CA ASN A 46 -13.74 -17.35 -15.69
C ASN A 46 -14.19 -16.10 -14.96
N ILE A 47 -13.59 -14.95 -15.26
CA ILE A 47 -13.97 -13.66 -14.70
C ILE A 47 -14.31 -12.65 -15.80
N ASP A 48 -15.26 -11.76 -15.49
CA ASP A 48 -15.56 -10.54 -16.25
C ASP A 48 -15.31 -9.35 -15.31
N PHE A 49 -14.14 -8.71 -15.48
CA PHE A 49 -13.73 -7.59 -14.65
C PHE A 49 -14.06 -6.26 -15.32
N ARG A 50 -14.78 -5.42 -14.59
CA ARG A 50 -15.11 -4.06 -15.03
C ARG A 50 -14.48 -3.03 -14.10
N TYR A 51 -13.67 -2.13 -14.67
CA TYR A 51 -13.19 -0.94 -13.96
C TYR A 51 -14.38 -0.03 -13.61
N SER A 52 -14.53 0.28 -12.34
CA SER A 52 -15.66 1.03 -11.81
C SER A 52 -15.22 1.92 -10.66
N SER A 53 -15.67 3.18 -10.68
CA SER A 53 -15.47 4.08 -9.55
C SER A 53 -16.35 3.64 -8.35
N PHE A 54 -16.01 4.09 -7.14
CA PHE A 54 -16.87 3.85 -5.98
C PHE A 54 -18.29 4.40 -6.16
N VAL A 55 -18.45 5.49 -6.89
CA VAL A 55 -19.79 6.06 -7.23
C VAL A 55 -20.61 5.07 -8.06
N ASP A 56 -19.99 4.40 -9.05
CA ASP A 56 -20.65 3.37 -9.86
C ASP A 56 -21.02 2.15 -9.02
N ILE A 57 -20.10 1.72 -8.14
CA ILE A 57 -20.32 0.63 -7.19
C ILE A 57 -21.48 0.96 -6.25
N ALA A 58 -21.49 2.13 -5.63
CA ALA A 58 -22.57 2.59 -4.76
C ALA A 58 -23.91 2.63 -5.49
N ALA A 59 -23.93 3.08 -6.75
CA ALA A 59 -25.14 3.09 -7.58
C ALA A 59 -25.64 1.66 -7.90
N ALA A 60 -24.74 0.72 -8.20
CA ALA A 60 -25.06 -0.68 -8.42
C ALA A 60 -25.66 -1.35 -7.17
N ILE A 61 -25.06 -1.07 -6.00
CA ILE A 61 -25.54 -1.54 -4.70
C ILE A 61 -26.96 -0.96 -4.42
N ALA A 62 -27.12 0.35 -4.56
CA ALA A 62 -28.41 1.02 -4.30
C ALA A 62 -29.53 0.52 -5.24
N SER A 63 -29.21 0.20 -6.49
CA SER A 63 -30.16 -0.37 -7.45
C SER A 63 -30.38 -1.88 -7.27
N LYS A 64 -29.67 -2.53 -6.34
CA LYS A 64 -29.71 -4.00 -6.13
C LYS A 64 -29.40 -4.75 -7.41
N ASN A 65 -28.37 -4.32 -8.12
CA ASN A 65 -28.01 -4.88 -9.41
C ASN A 65 -27.54 -6.35 -9.28
N PRO A 66 -28.28 -7.33 -9.80
CA PRO A 66 -27.89 -8.75 -9.69
C PRO A 66 -26.81 -9.15 -10.69
N ASP A 67 -26.41 -8.26 -11.61
CA ASP A 67 -25.44 -8.51 -12.66
C ASP A 67 -23.99 -8.26 -12.24
N VAL A 68 -23.77 -8.04 -10.94
CA VAL A 68 -22.45 -7.94 -10.31
C VAL A 68 -22.39 -8.95 -9.20
N ASP A 69 -21.30 -9.69 -9.08
CA ASP A 69 -21.15 -10.73 -8.07
C ASP A 69 -20.25 -10.25 -6.91
N VAL A 70 -19.18 -9.51 -7.22
CA VAL A 70 -18.23 -8.98 -6.25
C VAL A 70 -17.91 -7.52 -6.56
N PHE A 71 -17.83 -6.71 -5.51
CA PHE A 71 -17.32 -5.35 -5.55
C PHE A 71 -15.95 -5.28 -4.89
N ILE A 72 -14.99 -4.58 -5.52
CA ILE A 72 -13.67 -4.31 -4.97
C ILE A 72 -13.47 -2.80 -4.93
N PHE A 73 -13.14 -2.27 -3.76
CA PHE A 73 -12.95 -0.83 -3.55
C PHE A 73 -12.00 -0.59 -2.38
N GLU A 74 -11.37 0.58 -2.40
CA GLU A 74 -10.50 1.04 -1.32
C GLU A 74 -11.29 1.24 -0.03
N THR A 75 -10.74 0.80 1.10
CA THR A 75 -11.43 0.83 2.41
C THR A 75 -11.93 2.22 2.80
N TYR A 76 -11.17 3.26 2.49
CA TYR A 76 -11.53 4.64 2.80
C TYR A 76 -12.61 5.24 1.89
N SER A 77 -12.97 4.56 0.81
CA SER A 77 -13.94 5.09 -0.17
C SER A 77 -15.40 4.82 0.15
N GLY A 78 -15.72 4.13 1.24
CA GLY A 78 -17.12 3.89 1.59
C GLY A 78 -17.42 2.61 2.35
N LEU A 79 -16.41 1.99 2.95
CA LEU A 79 -16.57 0.76 3.73
C LEU A 79 -17.57 0.94 4.88
N ASP A 80 -17.49 2.05 5.60
CA ASP A 80 -18.40 2.36 6.69
C ASP A 80 -19.84 2.59 6.24
N GLN A 81 -20.04 3.18 5.06
CA GLN A 81 -21.38 3.32 4.48
C GLN A 81 -21.97 1.96 4.14
N ILE A 82 -21.16 1.07 3.56
CA ILE A 82 -21.55 -0.29 3.23
C ILE A 82 -21.94 -1.06 4.49
N LYS A 83 -21.14 -0.95 5.55
CA LYS A 83 -21.45 -1.54 6.87
C LYS A 83 -22.77 -0.98 7.44
N LYS A 84 -22.90 0.35 7.55
CA LYS A 84 -24.11 1.01 8.07
C LYS A 84 -25.39 0.62 7.34
N LEU A 85 -25.29 0.34 6.04
CA LEU A 85 -26.42 0.00 5.19
C LEU A 85 -26.61 -1.51 4.99
N ASN A 86 -25.72 -2.34 5.54
CA ASN A 86 -25.69 -3.80 5.38
C ASN A 86 -25.69 -4.21 3.89
N TYR A 87 -24.88 -3.53 3.07
CA TYR A 87 -24.81 -3.81 1.62
C TYR A 87 -23.73 -4.84 1.28
N TYR A 88 -23.61 -5.86 2.08
CA TYR A 88 -22.71 -6.98 1.88
C TYR A 88 -23.42 -8.30 2.21
N LEU A 89 -22.91 -9.39 1.70
CA LEU A 89 -23.26 -10.73 2.16
C LEU A 89 -22.14 -11.20 3.09
N PRO A 90 -22.41 -11.49 4.37
CA PRO A 90 -21.41 -12.04 5.28
C PRO A 90 -20.81 -13.31 4.71
N LEU A 91 -19.49 -13.48 4.90
CA LEU A 91 -18.83 -14.73 4.53
C LEU A 91 -19.34 -15.89 5.40
N PRO A 92 -19.31 -17.13 4.90
CA PRO A 92 -19.72 -18.28 5.68
C PRO A 92 -18.94 -18.41 6.98
N GLU A 93 -19.62 -18.77 8.07
CA GLU A 93 -18.98 -19.11 9.35
C GLU A 93 -18.30 -20.48 9.23
N ASP A 94 -17.22 -20.55 8.48
CA ASP A 94 -16.40 -21.74 8.41
C ASP A 94 -15.01 -21.53 9.05
N SER A 95 -14.38 -22.62 9.45
CA SER A 95 -13.11 -22.57 10.16
C SER A 95 -11.99 -21.96 9.31
N THR A 96 -12.09 -22.00 8.00
CA THR A 96 -11.07 -21.52 7.07
C THR A 96 -10.96 -20.00 7.14
N PHE A 97 -12.07 -19.27 7.00
CA PHE A 97 -12.06 -17.82 7.09
C PHE A 97 -11.64 -17.33 8.48
N GLN A 98 -12.13 -18.02 9.54
CA GLN A 98 -11.75 -17.65 10.91
C GLN A 98 -10.26 -17.90 11.18
N GLU A 99 -9.69 -18.98 10.66
CA GLU A 99 -8.26 -19.27 10.78
C GLU A 99 -7.43 -18.19 10.07
N HIS A 100 -7.78 -17.84 8.84
CA HIS A 100 -7.10 -16.77 8.10
C HIS A 100 -7.25 -15.41 8.77
N LEU A 101 -8.44 -15.07 9.29
CA LEU A 101 -8.66 -13.82 10.03
C LEU A 101 -7.77 -13.75 11.27
N ASN A 102 -7.66 -14.83 12.03
CA ASN A 102 -6.84 -14.87 13.23
C ASN A 102 -5.33 -14.74 12.93
N ASN A 103 -4.92 -15.04 11.72
CA ASN A 103 -3.54 -14.87 11.26
C ASN A 103 -3.21 -13.41 10.89
N LEU A 104 -4.22 -12.57 10.64
CA LEU A 104 -3.98 -11.16 10.36
C LEU A 104 -3.55 -10.41 11.61
N TYR A 105 -2.72 -9.40 11.45
CA TYR A 105 -2.48 -8.45 12.53
C TYR A 105 -3.77 -7.69 12.88
N PRO A 106 -3.95 -7.25 14.15
CA PRO A 106 -5.21 -6.65 14.60
C PRO A 106 -5.72 -5.47 13.76
N ALA A 107 -4.83 -4.63 13.25
CA ALA A 107 -5.19 -3.51 12.40
C ALA A 107 -5.89 -3.96 11.09
N PHE A 108 -5.56 -5.16 10.59
CA PHE A 108 -6.15 -5.73 9.38
C PHE A 108 -7.40 -6.55 9.62
N GLN A 109 -7.68 -6.94 10.86
CA GLN A 109 -8.91 -7.64 11.20
C GLN A 109 -10.11 -6.70 11.23
N LEU A 110 -9.93 -5.50 11.80
CA LEU A 110 -11.03 -4.55 12.06
C LEU A 110 -11.82 -4.15 10.81
N PRO A 111 -11.19 -3.80 9.67
CA PRO A 111 -11.93 -3.45 8.46
C PRO A 111 -12.79 -4.59 7.92
N LEU A 112 -12.36 -5.84 8.11
CA LEU A 112 -13.05 -7.03 7.62
C LEU A 112 -14.25 -7.45 8.47
N LEU A 113 -14.44 -6.83 9.64
CA LEU A 113 -15.49 -7.21 10.59
C LEU A 113 -16.62 -6.19 10.67
N ASP A 114 -17.86 -6.70 10.76
CA ASP A 114 -19.04 -5.96 11.12
C ASP A 114 -19.94 -6.85 11.99
N ASP A 115 -20.33 -6.41 13.18
CA ASP A 115 -21.11 -7.18 14.16
C ASP A 115 -20.62 -8.63 14.35
N ASN A 116 -19.29 -8.83 14.39
CA ASN A 116 -18.59 -10.12 14.47
C ASN A 116 -18.70 -11.02 13.22
N HIS A 117 -19.28 -10.55 12.13
CA HIS A 117 -19.28 -11.25 10.85
C HIS A 117 -18.12 -10.78 9.97
N ILE A 118 -17.50 -11.69 9.23
CA ILE A 118 -16.54 -11.35 8.21
C ILE A 118 -17.31 -10.90 6.97
N ILE A 119 -17.09 -9.67 6.52
CA ILE A 119 -17.88 -9.05 5.45
C ILE A 119 -17.24 -9.14 4.07
N GLY A 120 -15.96 -9.49 4.02
CA GLY A 120 -15.21 -9.55 2.77
C GLY A 120 -13.78 -9.95 3.02
N TRP A 121 -12.92 -9.80 2.02
CA TRP A 121 -11.49 -10.08 2.13
C TRP A 121 -10.65 -9.09 1.34
N TYR A 122 -9.37 -8.94 1.70
CA TYR A 122 -8.45 -8.08 0.96
C TYR A 122 -8.15 -8.65 -0.41
N ALA A 123 -8.34 -7.84 -1.44
CA ALA A 123 -7.81 -8.09 -2.77
C ALA A 123 -6.34 -7.64 -2.83
N ASP A 124 -6.02 -6.51 -2.19
CA ASP A 124 -4.67 -6.01 -2.00
C ASP A 124 -4.60 -5.16 -0.73
N ALA A 125 -3.40 -5.01 -0.18
CA ALA A 125 -3.11 -4.06 0.88
C ALA A 125 -1.64 -3.65 0.82
N GLN A 126 -1.39 -2.38 0.61
CA GLN A 126 -0.05 -1.86 0.39
C GLN A 126 0.27 -0.76 1.40
N PRO A 127 1.40 -0.87 2.13
CA PRO A 127 1.85 0.19 2.99
C PRO A 127 2.43 1.34 2.17
N LEU A 128 2.04 2.55 2.52
CA LEU A 128 2.70 3.76 2.08
C LEU A 128 3.75 4.14 3.10
N GLY A 129 4.98 4.21 2.68
CA GLY A 129 6.11 4.64 3.47
C GLY A 129 6.75 5.90 2.89
N TRP A 130 7.66 6.46 3.66
CA TRP A 130 8.45 7.62 3.28
C TRP A 130 9.88 7.20 3.03
N ARG A 131 10.46 7.66 1.96
CA ARG A 131 11.84 7.39 1.59
C ARG A 131 12.62 8.68 1.54
N VAL A 132 13.77 8.70 2.19
CA VAL A 132 14.77 9.77 1.99
C VAL A 132 15.45 9.51 0.65
N LEU A 133 15.21 10.35 -0.34
CA LEU A 133 15.78 10.19 -1.69
C LEU A 133 17.27 10.57 -1.76
N SER A 134 17.73 11.42 -0.86
CA SER A 134 19.07 11.96 -0.89
C SER A 134 19.68 12.00 0.53
N PRO A 135 19.89 10.85 1.18
CA PRO A 135 20.43 10.81 2.54
C PRO A 135 21.78 11.55 2.66
N HIS A 136 22.61 11.52 1.60
CA HIS A 136 23.87 12.25 1.57
C HIS A 136 23.68 13.78 1.73
N VAL A 137 22.56 14.35 1.35
CA VAL A 137 22.28 15.78 1.53
C VAL A 137 22.12 16.11 3.01
N LEU A 138 21.48 15.22 3.78
CA LEU A 138 21.36 15.38 5.23
C LEU A 138 22.73 15.21 5.90
N ASP A 139 23.48 14.18 5.50
CA ASP A 139 24.83 13.92 6.03
C ASP A 139 25.80 15.07 5.73
N ASP A 140 25.80 15.61 4.52
CA ASP A 140 26.63 16.74 4.09
C ASP A 140 26.29 18.02 4.87
N ALA A 141 25.02 18.20 5.24
CA ALA A 141 24.57 19.30 6.08
C ALA A 141 24.75 19.03 7.59
N GLY A 142 25.22 17.83 7.97
CA GLY A 142 25.35 17.42 9.37
C GLY A 142 24.01 17.27 10.10
N VAL A 143 22.94 16.99 9.35
CA VAL A 143 21.57 16.85 9.86
C VAL A 143 21.23 15.37 9.93
N SER A 144 20.79 14.92 11.11
CA SER A 144 20.28 13.55 11.27
C SER A 144 18.90 13.41 10.62
N ALA A 145 18.55 12.20 10.20
CA ALA A 145 17.23 11.90 9.72
C ALA A 145 16.16 12.19 10.79
N PRO A 146 15.09 12.93 10.47
CA PRO A 146 14.10 13.37 11.43
C PRO A 146 13.15 12.23 11.85
N HIS A 147 12.97 12.03 13.14
CA HIS A 147 12.02 11.07 13.71
C HIS A 147 10.72 11.73 14.17
N THR A 148 10.73 13.04 14.39
CA THR A 148 9.55 13.84 14.74
C THR A 148 9.28 14.90 13.70
N PHE A 149 8.03 15.36 13.62
CA PHE A 149 7.67 16.44 12.72
C PHE A 149 8.39 17.76 13.08
N GLU A 150 8.70 17.95 14.36
CA GLU A 150 9.50 19.08 14.81
C GLU A 150 10.93 19.03 14.29
N GLU A 151 11.58 17.86 14.38
CA GLU A 151 12.92 17.66 13.81
C GLU A 151 12.93 17.81 12.29
N LEU A 152 11.86 17.40 11.61
CA LEU A 152 11.70 17.61 10.17
C LEU A 152 11.71 19.11 9.81
N LEU A 153 10.95 19.91 10.53
CA LEU A 153 10.93 21.37 10.30
C LEU A 153 12.29 22.00 10.57
N ASP A 154 12.97 21.57 11.64
CA ASP A 154 14.30 22.09 12.01
C ASP A 154 15.35 21.68 10.96
N ALA A 155 15.33 20.43 10.49
CA ALA A 155 16.18 19.94 9.41
C ALA A 155 15.99 20.77 8.11
N CYS A 156 14.74 21.01 7.72
CA CYS A 156 14.43 21.80 6.54
C CYS A 156 14.95 23.23 6.63
N ASN A 157 14.85 23.87 7.80
CA ASN A 157 15.38 25.22 8.00
C ASN A 157 16.91 25.27 7.88
N VAL A 158 17.62 24.29 8.44
CA VAL A 158 19.08 24.17 8.26
C VAL A 158 19.44 24.06 6.78
N LEU A 159 18.75 23.18 6.05
CA LEU A 159 19.00 23.00 4.61
C LEU A 159 18.69 24.25 3.77
N ILE A 160 17.71 25.07 4.21
CA ILE A 160 17.39 26.36 3.58
C ILE A 160 18.49 27.37 3.86
N ASP A 161 18.94 27.46 5.11
CA ASP A 161 19.97 28.42 5.51
C ASP A 161 21.31 28.11 4.83
N ASP A 162 21.61 26.83 4.61
CA ASP A 162 22.78 26.39 3.86
C ASP A 162 22.62 26.53 2.34
N GLY A 163 21.45 26.96 1.87
CA GLY A 163 21.15 27.17 0.45
C GLY A 163 20.98 25.87 -0.35
N ILE A 164 20.76 24.76 0.33
CA ILE A 164 20.54 23.44 -0.28
C ILE A 164 19.06 23.29 -0.69
N LEU A 165 18.12 23.66 0.18
CA LEU A 165 16.69 23.71 -0.15
C LEU A 165 16.30 25.07 -0.76
N GLY A 166 15.61 25.05 -1.88
CA GLY A 166 15.11 26.24 -2.57
C GLY A 166 13.58 26.23 -2.72
N ARG A 167 13.05 27.25 -3.38
CA ARG A 167 11.61 27.52 -3.51
C ARG A 167 10.80 26.41 -4.16
N ASP A 168 11.42 25.63 -5.07
CA ASP A 168 10.74 24.58 -5.84
C ASP A 168 10.90 23.21 -5.20
N TYR A 169 11.44 23.13 -3.98
CA TYR A 169 11.50 21.90 -3.24
C TYR A 169 10.13 21.52 -2.70
N LEU A 170 9.60 20.46 -3.28
CA LEU A 170 8.58 19.68 -2.65
C LEU A 170 9.26 18.87 -1.57
N LEU A 171 8.94 19.11 -0.32
CA LEU A 171 9.42 18.27 0.76
C LEU A 171 8.98 16.82 0.52
N ILE A 172 7.80 16.72 -0.04
CA ILE A 172 7.11 15.53 -0.50
C ILE A 172 6.42 15.95 -1.76
N SER A 173 6.29 15.08 -2.73
CA SER A 173 5.74 15.37 -4.07
C SER A 173 4.45 16.20 -4.09
N GLU A 174 3.70 16.24 -3.00
CA GLU A 174 2.40 16.92 -2.90
C GLU A 174 2.40 18.14 -1.97
N TYR A 175 3.43 18.29 -1.10
CA TYR A 175 3.46 19.33 -0.07
C TYR A 175 4.68 20.24 -0.20
N PRO A 176 4.54 21.44 -0.81
CA PRO A 176 5.63 22.40 -0.88
C PRO A 176 6.03 22.88 0.52
N TYR A 177 7.32 23.18 0.71
CA TYR A 177 7.80 23.76 1.97
C TYR A 177 7.36 25.22 2.11
N THR A 178 6.09 25.39 2.39
CA THR A 178 5.41 26.66 2.68
C THR A 178 4.54 26.48 3.92
N PRO A 179 4.14 27.56 4.63
CA PRO A 179 3.25 27.41 5.77
C PRO A 179 1.97 26.65 5.46
N SER A 180 1.38 26.87 4.28
CA SER A 180 0.18 26.14 3.85
C SER A 180 0.47 24.67 3.55
N GLY A 181 1.54 24.35 2.84
CA GLY A 181 1.91 22.98 2.52
C GLY A 181 2.25 22.18 3.79
N MET A 182 3.06 22.74 4.68
CA MET A 182 3.44 22.09 5.93
C MET A 182 2.28 21.91 6.89
N LEU A 183 1.35 22.87 6.96
CA LEU A 183 0.13 22.72 7.74
C LEU A 183 -0.78 21.63 7.16
N SER A 184 -0.96 21.57 5.84
CA SER A 184 -1.75 20.53 5.21
C SER A 184 -1.18 19.15 5.56
N PHE A 185 0.11 18.97 5.36
CA PHE A 185 0.80 17.72 5.68
C PHE A 185 0.67 17.35 7.17
N PHE A 186 0.96 18.30 8.06
CA PHE A 186 0.84 18.08 9.49
C PHE A 186 -0.57 17.68 9.90
N ILE A 187 -1.60 18.39 9.40
CA ILE A 187 -3.00 18.13 9.76
C ILE A 187 -3.43 16.74 9.31
N GLU A 188 -3.07 16.32 8.10
CA GLU A 188 -3.39 14.97 7.61
C GLU A 188 -2.74 13.88 8.45
N GLN A 189 -1.45 14.04 8.77
CA GLN A 189 -0.75 13.08 9.63
C GLN A 189 -1.29 13.10 11.07
N PHE A 190 -1.69 14.28 11.56
CA PHE A 190 -2.27 14.43 12.89
C PHE A 190 -3.64 13.75 13.00
N ILE A 191 -4.50 13.88 11.99
CA ILE A 191 -5.79 13.17 11.92
C ILE A 191 -5.56 11.67 12.05
N ILE A 192 -4.68 11.10 11.23
CA ILE A 192 -4.36 9.66 11.24
C ILE A 192 -3.83 9.22 12.60
N ALA A 193 -2.85 9.94 13.15
CA ALA A 193 -2.20 9.57 14.40
C ALA A 193 -3.16 9.70 15.59
N SER A 194 -3.93 10.80 15.67
CA SER A 194 -4.89 11.05 16.73
C SER A 194 -6.04 10.03 16.72
N GLU A 195 -6.59 9.73 15.54
CA GLU A 195 -7.65 8.71 15.41
C GLU A 195 -7.15 7.34 15.85
N ARG A 196 -5.93 6.96 15.45
CA ARG A 196 -5.34 5.69 15.86
C ARG A 196 -5.15 5.58 17.39
N VAL A 197 -4.71 6.66 18.04
CA VAL A 197 -4.37 6.65 19.48
C VAL A 197 -5.59 6.87 20.36
N ASP A 198 -6.43 7.84 19.99
CA ASP A 198 -7.56 8.29 20.78
C ASP A 198 -8.89 7.61 20.38
N GLY A 199 -8.91 6.84 19.28
CA GLY A 199 -10.13 6.26 18.69
C GLY A 199 -11.03 7.27 18.00
N GLN A 200 -10.63 8.55 17.97
CA GLN A 200 -11.26 9.66 17.28
C GLN A 200 -10.26 10.81 17.12
N VAL A 201 -10.49 11.67 16.16
CA VAL A 201 -9.64 12.86 15.98
C VAL A 201 -9.86 13.85 17.11
N ASN A 202 -8.78 14.27 17.76
CA ASN A 202 -8.79 15.19 18.89
C ASN A 202 -7.84 16.38 18.65
N PHE A 203 -8.33 17.42 17.98
CA PHE A 203 -7.56 18.63 17.70
C PHE A 203 -7.21 19.45 18.96
N LEU A 204 -7.78 19.13 20.12
CA LEU A 204 -7.46 19.81 21.37
C LEU A 204 -6.19 19.26 22.05
N ARG A 205 -5.52 18.27 21.47
CA ARG A 205 -4.21 17.82 21.97
C ARG A 205 -3.19 18.96 21.88
N PRO A 206 -2.33 19.11 22.90
CA PRO A 206 -1.38 20.23 22.96
C PRO A 206 -0.40 20.25 21.78
N GLU A 207 -0.06 19.07 21.23
CA GLU A 207 0.83 18.94 20.08
C GLU A 207 0.26 19.67 18.84
N PHE A 208 -1.06 19.63 18.64
CA PHE A 208 -1.68 20.31 17.51
C PHE A 208 -1.44 21.83 17.56
N SER A 209 -1.79 22.47 18.67
CA SER A 209 -1.59 23.92 18.83
C SER A 209 -0.11 24.30 18.79
N ARG A 210 0.75 23.51 19.45
CA ARG A 210 2.20 23.77 19.46
C ARG A 210 2.78 23.70 18.05
N MET A 211 2.47 22.65 17.31
CA MET A 211 3.04 22.44 16.00
C MET A 211 2.51 23.41 14.95
N THR A 212 1.20 23.70 14.96
CA THR A 212 0.62 24.72 14.06
C THR A 212 1.21 26.10 14.30
N ALA A 213 1.48 26.46 15.56
CA ALA A 213 2.18 27.71 15.89
C ALA A 213 3.62 27.70 15.37
N LYS A 214 4.36 26.61 15.59
CA LYS A 214 5.75 26.47 15.14
C LYS A 214 5.84 26.55 13.60
N ILE A 215 4.98 25.85 12.87
CA ILE A 215 4.94 25.93 11.40
C ILE A 215 4.79 27.38 10.92
N LYS A 216 3.83 28.11 11.50
CA LYS A 216 3.56 29.51 11.13
C LYS A 216 4.72 30.43 11.47
N GLU A 217 5.48 30.14 12.52
CA GLU A 217 6.61 30.94 12.98
C GLU A 217 7.87 30.73 12.13
N ILE A 218 8.21 29.45 11.83
CA ILE A 218 9.54 29.12 11.29
C ILE A 218 9.53 28.79 9.80
N VAL A 219 8.39 28.36 9.22
CA VAL A 219 8.33 28.04 7.79
C VAL A 219 8.18 29.34 6.99
N PRO A 220 9.13 29.67 6.10
CA PRO A 220 9.10 30.92 5.37
C PRO A 220 7.98 30.93 4.31
N GLU A 221 7.30 32.06 4.15
CA GLU A 221 6.32 32.26 3.07
C GLU A 221 6.96 32.25 1.68
N ASN A 222 8.22 32.65 1.59
CA ASN A 222 8.96 32.75 0.34
C ASN A 222 10.41 32.29 0.53
N ILE A 223 10.74 31.16 -0.08
CA ILE A 223 12.12 30.66 -0.17
C ILE A 223 12.76 31.24 -1.45
N LYS A 224 14.02 31.64 -1.36
CA LYS A 224 14.77 32.12 -2.54
C LYS A 224 14.93 30.96 -3.55
N GLU A 225 14.75 31.26 -4.84
CA GLU A 225 15.02 30.29 -5.91
C GLU A 225 16.45 29.74 -5.78
N ASN A 226 16.58 28.43 -5.72
CA ASN A 226 17.86 27.77 -5.80
C ASN A 226 17.95 27.00 -7.12
N ARG A 227 19.09 27.07 -7.80
CA ARG A 227 19.32 26.41 -9.10
C ARG A 227 19.58 24.91 -9.00
N LEU A 228 19.59 24.36 -7.80
CA LEU A 228 19.77 22.91 -7.55
C LEU A 228 18.45 22.17 -7.32
N ALA A 229 17.35 22.76 -7.74
CA ALA A 229 15.96 22.45 -7.38
C ALA A 229 15.36 21.16 -7.98
N ASP A 230 16.16 20.19 -8.41
CA ASP A 230 15.64 18.95 -9.00
C ASP A 230 15.62 17.77 -8.00
N TYR A 231 15.68 18.02 -6.70
CA TYR A 231 15.71 16.95 -5.71
C TYR A 231 14.51 16.99 -4.77
N GLU A 232 13.70 15.96 -4.78
CA GLU A 232 12.80 15.68 -3.67
C GLU A 232 13.64 15.15 -2.48
N LEU A 233 13.48 15.74 -1.30
CA LEU A 233 14.18 15.25 -0.11
C LEU A 233 13.54 13.97 0.41
N PHE A 234 12.21 13.90 0.34
CA PHE A 234 11.41 12.75 0.69
C PHE A 234 10.43 12.43 -0.43
N THR A 235 10.13 11.17 -0.64
CA THR A 235 9.03 10.72 -1.50
C THR A 235 8.15 9.73 -0.77
N THR A 236 6.85 9.81 -1.01
CA THR A 236 5.99 8.69 -0.69
C THR A 236 6.27 7.57 -1.68
N THR A 237 6.45 6.38 -1.18
CA THR A 237 6.61 5.20 -2.02
C THR A 237 5.87 4.04 -1.40
N MET A 238 5.36 3.16 -2.25
CA MET A 238 4.94 1.86 -1.79
C MET A 238 6.15 1.14 -1.19
N VAL A 239 5.96 0.59 0.00
CA VAL A 239 7.00 -0.20 0.65
C VAL A 239 7.29 -1.40 -0.21
N SER A 240 8.44 -1.43 -0.84
CA SER A 240 8.92 -2.62 -1.54
C SER A 240 9.73 -3.47 -0.57
N PHE A 241 9.73 -4.80 -0.78
CA PHE A 241 10.48 -5.76 0.04
C PHE A 241 12.00 -5.73 -0.10
N THR A 242 12.57 -4.89 -0.93
CA THR A 242 13.97 -4.55 -0.79
C THR A 242 14.10 -3.88 0.57
N PRO A 243 14.93 -4.39 1.49
CA PRO A 243 15.23 -3.68 2.72
C PRO A 243 15.69 -2.31 2.25
N ALA A 244 14.77 -1.39 2.30
CA ALA A 244 15.11 -0.03 2.00
C ALA A 244 15.88 0.40 3.23
N THR A 245 17.18 0.23 3.17
CA THR A 245 18.14 0.85 4.07
C THR A 245 17.87 2.35 4.24
N ASP A 246 16.92 2.87 3.47
CA ASP A 246 16.55 4.27 3.33
C ASP A 246 15.06 4.55 3.58
N MET A 247 14.26 3.58 4.06
CA MET A 247 12.86 3.83 4.44
C MET A 247 12.80 4.25 5.88
N GLU A 248 12.45 5.50 6.08
CA GLU A 248 12.10 5.98 7.40
C GLU A 248 10.59 6.09 7.53
N LEU A 249 10.11 5.77 8.75
CA LEU A 249 8.73 6.04 9.12
C LEU A 249 8.43 7.53 8.98
N ILE A 250 7.19 7.86 8.66
CA ILE A 250 6.70 9.24 8.70
C ILE A 250 7.04 9.84 10.06
N PRO A 251 7.64 11.04 10.13
CA PRO A 251 7.97 11.67 11.39
C PRO A 251 6.75 11.77 12.32
N SER A 252 6.90 11.39 13.59
CA SER A 252 5.81 11.42 14.55
C SER A 252 5.27 12.83 14.74
N VAL A 253 3.95 12.96 14.77
CA VAL A 253 3.22 14.22 15.03
C VAL A 253 2.69 14.29 16.46
N LEU A 254 2.76 13.19 17.21
CA LEU A 254 2.37 13.08 18.63
C LEU A 254 3.59 12.76 19.48
N ASP A 255 3.63 13.31 20.69
CA ASP A 255 4.74 13.12 21.61
C ASP A 255 4.76 11.72 22.26
N ASP A 256 3.58 11.11 22.39
CA ASP A 256 3.35 9.86 23.11
C ASP A 256 3.10 8.66 22.19
N ALA A 257 3.24 8.83 20.87
CA ALA A 257 3.01 7.76 19.93
C ALA A 257 3.96 7.84 18.72
N PRO A 258 4.47 6.70 18.26
CA PRO A 258 5.23 6.65 17.02
C PRO A 258 4.34 6.96 15.80
N SER A 259 4.97 7.23 14.69
CA SER A 259 4.32 7.42 13.40
C SER A 259 3.42 6.24 13.04
N SER A 260 2.32 6.52 12.35
CA SER A 260 1.43 5.49 11.84
C SER A 260 1.88 5.08 10.44
N LEU A 261 2.05 3.79 10.22
CA LEU A 261 2.24 3.25 8.87
C LEU A 261 0.88 3.17 8.19
N TYR A 262 0.68 4.02 7.21
CA TYR A 262 -0.57 4.10 6.46
C TYR A 262 -0.65 2.99 5.41
N TYR A 263 -1.80 2.32 5.31
CA TYR A 263 -2.05 1.30 4.29
C TYR A 263 -3.18 1.74 3.37
N ILE A 264 -2.95 1.61 2.07
CA ILE A 264 -4.04 1.56 1.09
C ILE A 264 -4.46 0.10 0.99
N ALA A 265 -5.73 -0.17 1.21
CA ALA A 265 -6.24 -1.54 1.17
C ALA A 265 -7.50 -1.61 0.30
N ASP A 266 -7.51 -2.56 -0.63
CA ASP A 266 -8.64 -2.90 -1.47
C ASP A 266 -9.37 -4.10 -0.86
N ILE A 267 -10.65 -3.90 -0.53
CA ILE A 267 -11.50 -4.94 0.02
C ILE A 267 -12.48 -5.43 -1.04
N ALA A 268 -12.57 -6.75 -1.17
CA ALA A 268 -13.57 -7.44 -1.96
C ALA A 268 -14.75 -7.82 -1.07
N ILE A 269 -15.96 -7.44 -1.46
CA ILE A 269 -17.21 -7.83 -0.78
C ILE A 269 -18.15 -8.54 -1.75
N ILE A 270 -18.96 -9.47 -1.22
CA ILE A 270 -19.97 -10.17 -2.02
C ILE A 270 -21.23 -9.30 -2.12
N ASN A 271 -21.70 -9.11 -3.34
CA ASN A 271 -23.00 -8.48 -3.58
C ASN A 271 -24.14 -9.37 -3.05
N PRO A 272 -24.95 -8.91 -2.08
CA PRO A 272 -26.04 -9.71 -1.51
C PRO A 272 -27.15 -10.04 -2.53
N TYR A 273 -27.15 -9.38 -3.68
CA TYR A 273 -28.13 -9.59 -4.77
C TYR A 273 -27.56 -10.38 -5.94
N SER A 274 -26.33 -10.90 -5.82
CA SER A 274 -25.69 -11.71 -6.86
C SER A 274 -26.47 -12.97 -7.18
N ASN A 275 -26.46 -13.35 -8.46
CA ASN A 275 -26.96 -14.63 -8.93
C ASN A 275 -25.89 -15.75 -8.91
N ASN A 276 -24.63 -15.43 -8.53
CA ASN A 276 -23.49 -16.34 -8.49
C ASN A 276 -22.75 -16.27 -7.14
N ILE A 277 -23.50 -16.47 -6.04
CA ILE A 277 -22.97 -16.38 -4.68
C ILE A 277 -21.86 -17.43 -4.44
N ASP A 278 -22.04 -18.66 -4.96
CA ASP A 278 -21.03 -19.73 -4.77
C ASP A 278 -19.70 -19.37 -5.42
N GLY A 279 -19.71 -18.80 -6.63
CA GLY A 279 -18.50 -18.31 -7.30
C GLY A 279 -17.87 -17.14 -6.56
N ALA A 280 -18.68 -16.25 -5.98
CA ALA A 280 -18.19 -15.15 -5.18
C ALA A 280 -17.52 -15.65 -3.86
N ILE A 281 -18.11 -16.62 -3.19
CA ILE A 281 -17.52 -17.26 -1.99
C ILE A 281 -16.19 -17.98 -2.36
N ASP A 282 -16.14 -18.61 -3.52
CA ASP A 282 -14.91 -19.28 -4.00
C ASP A 282 -13.78 -18.27 -4.21
N LEU A 283 -14.07 -17.12 -4.81
CA LEU A 283 -13.10 -16.02 -4.88
C LEU A 283 -12.65 -15.57 -3.48
N MET A 284 -13.57 -15.38 -2.53
CA MET A 284 -13.18 -14.98 -1.16
C MET A 284 -12.25 -15.98 -0.49
N ARG A 285 -12.50 -17.30 -0.69
CA ARG A 285 -11.59 -18.35 -0.19
C ARG A 285 -10.23 -18.28 -0.86
N TYR A 286 -10.21 -18.03 -2.16
CA TYR A 286 -8.95 -17.84 -2.88
C TYR A 286 -8.17 -16.65 -2.33
N LEU A 287 -8.81 -15.48 -2.18
CA LEU A 287 -8.17 -14.29 -1.62
C LEU A 287 -7.64 -14.52 -0.20
N ALA A 288 -8.41 -15.23 0.64
CA ALA A 288 -7.97 -15.57 2.00
C ALA A 288 -6.74 -16.48 2.02
N ALA A 289 -6.65 -17.39 1.08
CA ALA A 289 -5.53 -18.33 0.95
C ALA A 289 -4.36 -17.77 0.13
N TRP A 290 -4.62 -16.78 -0.71
CA TRP A 290 -3.60 -16.18 -1.59
C TRP A 290 -2.53 -15.43 -0.77
N LYS A 291 -1.28 -15.66 -1.15
CA LYS A 291 -0.13 -15.06 -0.49
C LYS A 291 0.78 -14.43 -1.54
N SER A 292 0.84 -13.12 -1.54
CA SER A 292 1.89 -12.39 -2.24
C SER A 292 3.15 -12.30 -1.38
N ASP A 293 4.24 -11.85 -1.99
CA ASP A 293 5.47 -11.56 -1.24
C ASP A 293 5.22 -10.50 -0.15
N ILE A 294 4.22 -9.61 -0.33
CA ILE A 294 3.86 -8.58 0.64
C ILE A 294 2.91 -9.06 1.75
N ALA A 295 2.42 -10.30 1.72
CA ALA A 295 1.53 -10.82 2.75
C ALA A 295 2.14 -10.83 4.17
N TYR A 296 3.48 -10.79 4.30
CA TYR A 296 4.15 -10.59 5.59
C TYR A 296 3.74 -9.30 6.30
N LEU A 297 3.24 -8.33 5.57
CA LEU A 297 2.87 -7.03 6.11
C LEU A 297 1.51 -7.05 6.82
N TRP A 298 0.69 -8.08 6.59
CA TRP A 298 -0.61 -8.22 7.24
C TRP A 298 -0.89 -9.59 7.85
N ASP A 299 -0.12 -10.63 7.46
CA ASP A 299 -0.31 -12.01 7.94
C ASP A 299 0.83 -12.43 8.88
N SER A 300 0.53 -12.47 10.18
CA SER A 300 1.50 -12.82 11.24
C SER A 300 1.93 -14.28 11.22
N SER A 301 1.25 -15.17 10.50
CA SER A 301 1.61 -16.58 10.37
C SER A 301 2.80 -16.80 9.45
N LEU A 302 3.09 -15.82 8.59
CA LEU A 302 4.21 -15.86 7.65
C LEU A 302 5.49 -15.42 8.37
N SER A 303 6.28 -16.37 8.85
CA SER A 303 7.52 -16.13 9.59
C SER A 303 8.76 -16.70 8.92
N LYS A 304 8.60 -17.36 7.77
CA LYS A 304 9.72 -17.99 7.05
C LYS A 304 10.18 -17.12 5.91
N PRO A 305 11.51 -16.92 5.75
CA PRO A 305 12.06 -16.25 4.58
C PRO A 305 11.64 -16.94 3.29
N ILE A 306 11.42 -16.15 2.24
CA ILE A 306 11.13 -16.65 0.90
C ILE A 306 12.42 -16.59 0.08
N ILE A 307 12.90 -17.76 -0.38
CA ILE A 307 13.98 -17.82 -1.34
C ILE A 307 13.43 -17.36 -2.70
N ARG A 308 14.22 -16.62 -3.45
CA ARG A 308 13.85 -16.18 -4.82
C ARG A 308 13.43 -17.39 -5.66
N PRO A 309 12.28 -17.35 -6.32
CA PRO A 309 11.81 -18.50 -7.12
C PRO A 309 12.79 -18.92 -8.23
N ASP A 310 13.56 -17.95 -8.76
CA ASP A 310 14.54 -18.15 -9.84
C ASP A 310 15.99 -18.34 -9.32
N TYR A 311 16.19 -18.50 -8.00
CA TYR A 311 17.52 -18.53 -7.39
C TYR A 311 18.42 -19.62 -7.99
N ASP A 312 17.97 -20.87 -7.99
CA ASP A 312 18.75 -22.00 -8.49
C ASP A 312 19.04 -21.87 -9.99
N GLU A 313 18.04 -21.41 -10.77
CA GLU A 313 18.18 -21.19 -12.21
C GLU A 313 19.23 -20.09 -12.49
N LYS A 314 19.16 -18.96 -11.80
CA LYS A 314 20.10 -17.84 -11.95
C LYS A 314 21.51 -18.22 -11.54
N VAL A 315 21.68 -18.92 -10.42
CA VAL A 315 22.97 -19.43 -9.97
C VAL A 315 23.57 -20.35 -11.05
N ALA A 316 22.80 -21.32 -11.55
CA ALA A 316 23.26 -22.21 -12.60
C ALA A 316 23.60 -21.48 -13.91
N GLN A 317 22.79 -20.49 -14.29
CA GLN A 317 23.01 -19.64 -15.48
C GLN A 317 24.33 -18.88 -15.38
N TYR A 318 24.60 -18.19 -14.26
CA TYR A 318 25.83 -17.41 -14.09
C TYR A 318 27.07 -18.33 -13.99
N GLN A 319 26.97 -19.47 -13.31
CA GLN A 319 28.06 -20.46 -13.24
C GLN A 319 28.40 -21.01 -14.64
N ALA A 320 27.38 -21.34 -15.46
CA ALA A 320 27.57 -21.81 -16.82
C ALA A 320 28.23 -20.72 -17.71
N GLU A 321 27.78 -19.47 -17.57
CA GLU A 321 28.36 -18.34 -18.33
C GLU A 321 29.82 -18.07 -17.95
N ILE A 322 30.15 -18.09 -16.65
CA ILE A 322 31.52 -17.97 -16.15
C ILE A 322 32.39 -19.09 -16.75
N ALA A 323 31.94 -20.35 -16.63
CA ALA A 323 32.67 -21.49 -17.17
C ALA A 323 32.90 -21.40 -18.70
N ARG A 324 31.87 -20.94 -19.43
CA ARG A 324 31.93 -20.71 -20.89
C ARG A 324 32.96 -19.65 -21.25
N LEU A 325 32.97 -18.53 -20.52
CA LEU A 325 33.89 -17.42 -20.78
C LEU A 325 35.34 -17.78 -20.36
N GLU A 326 35.51 -18.46 -19.24
CA GLU A 326 36.83 -18.94 -18.77
C GLU A 326 37.48 -19.96 -19.71
N ALA A 327 36.67 -20.79 -20.40
CA ALA A 327 37.16 -21.77 -21.35
C ALA A 327 37.67 -21.17 -22.68
N LYS A 328 37.44 -19.88 -22.94
CA LYS A 328 37.94 -19.23 -24.15
C LYS A 328 39.44 -18.99 -24.10
N GLU A 329 40.19 -19.52 -25.05
CA GLU A 329 41.67 -19.37 -25.13
C GLU A 329 42.08 -17.92 -25.45
N ASN A 330 41.28 -17.19 -26.26
CA ASN A 330 41.52 -15.80 -26.66
C ASN A 330 40.32 -14.94 -26.30
N ARG A 331 40.28 -14.41 -25.08
CA ARG A 331 39.23 -13.50 -24.62
C ARG A 331 39.46 -12.11 -25.16
N THR A 332 38.39 -11.50 -25.64
CA THR A 332 38.35 -10.07 -25.97
C THR A 332 38.10 -9.24 -24.71
N THR A 333 38.34 -7.92 -24.77
CA THR A 333 37.96 -7.01 -23.67
C THR A 333 36.51 -7.16 -23.28
N GLN A 334 35.60 -7.32 -24.28
CA GLN A 334 34.18 -7.56 -24.06
C GLN A 334 33.92 -8.88 -23.30
N ASP A 335 34.72 -9.94 -23.56
CA ASP A 335 34.60 -11.21 -22.86
C ASP A 335 35.04 -11.07 -21.40
N GLU A 336 36.10 -10.28 -21.12
CA GLU A 336 36.53 -9.98 -19.77
C GLU A 336 35.48 -9.16 -19.01
N ASP A 337 34.91 -8.12 -19.61
CA ASP A 337 33.85 -7.33 -19.01
C ASP A 337 32.58 -8.18 -18.71
N ASN A 338 32.25 -9.12 -19.60
CA ASN A 338 31.14 -10.04 -19.40
C ASN A 338 31.43 -11.05 -18.28
N LEU A 339 32.67 -11.53 -18.18
CA LEU A 339 33.13 -12.44 -17.12
C LEU A 339 33.01 -11.76 -15.74
N ASP A 340 33.49 -10.53 -15.65
CA ASP A 340 33.45 -9.77 -14.41
C ASP A 340 31.98 -9.44 -14.00
N ARG A 341 31.13 -9.11 -14.96
CA ARG A 341 29.68 -8.94 -14.70
C ARG A 341 29.02 -10.24 -14.23
N ALA A 342 29.29 -11.37 -14.88
CA ALA A 342 28.73 -12.66 -14.48
C ALA A 342 29.20 -13.08 -13.07
N ARG A 343 30.47 -12.84 -12.72
CA ARG A 343 31.00 -13.09 -11.36
C ARG A 343 30.36 -12.18 -10.32
N SER A 344 30.23 -10.89 -10.62
CA SER A 344 29.57 -9.93 -9.73
C SER A 344 28.10 -10.29 -9.52
N SER A 345 27.40 -10.69 -10.59
CA SER A 345 26.00 -11.10 -10.51
C SER A 345 25.83 -12.39 -9.71
N LEU A 346 26.74 -13.37 -9.87
CA LEU A 346 26.73 -14.59 -9.08
C LEU A 346 26.99 -14.32 -7.59
N ALA A 347 27.96 -13.46 -7.28
CA ALA A 347 28.24 -13.04 -5.91
C ALA A 347 27.01 -12.38 -5.29
N TYR A 348 26.42 -11.39 -6.00
CA TYR A 348 25.24 -10.68 -5.54
C TYR A 348 24.06 -11.61 -5.24
N ILE A 349 23.70 -12.50 -6.18
CA ILE A 349 22.54 -13.40 -5.96
C ILE A 349 22.82 -14.42 -4.85
N THR A 350 24.08 -14.81 -4.67
CA THR A 350 24.49 -15.74 -3.59
C THR A 350 24.43 -15.04 -2.22
N GLU A 351 24.78 -13.77 -2.15
CA GLU A 351 24.68 -12.96 -0.94
C GLU A 351 23.23 -12.57 -0.62
N HIS A 352 22.38 -12.45 -1.64
CA HIS A 352 20.97 -12.06 -1.53
C HIS A 352 20.02 -13.13 -2.07
N PRO A 353 19.95 -14.33 -1.44
CA PRO A 353 19.18 -15.46 -1.95
C PRO A 353 17.67 -15.32 -1.75
N TYR A 354 17.25 -14.34 -0.96
CA TYR A 354 15.84 -14.18 -0.57
C TYR A 354 15.12 -13.14 -1.43
N SER A 355 13.85 -13.36 -1.72
CA SER A 355 12.90 -12.31 -2.09
C SER A 355 12.36 -11.60 -0.84
N VAL A 356 12.22 -12.35 0.27
CA VAL A 356 11.94 -11.81 1.61
C VAL A 356 12.94 -12.41 2.59
N SER A 357 13.82 -11.60 3.12
CA SER A 357 14.87 -12.02 4.05
C SER A 357 14.37 -12.12 5.50
N PRO A 358 15.11 -12.81 6.40
CA PRO A 358 14.81 -12.76 7.83
C PRO A 358 14.81 -11.34 8.41
N GLU A 359 15.71 -10.49 7.91
CA GLU A 359 15.83 -9.09 8.30
C GLU A 359 14.60 -8.29 7.86
N ASP A 360 14.10 -8.53 6.64
CA ASP A 360 12.86 -7.92 6.14
C ASP A 360 11.68 -8.30 7.03
N ILE A 361 11.53 -9.57 7.36
CA ILE A 361 10.45 -10.05 8.23
C ILE A 361 10.49 -9.33 9.59
N ALA A 362 11.67 -9.28 10.22
CA ALA A 362 11.82 -8.61 11.53
C ALA A 362 11.46 -7.13 11.44
N TYR A 363 11.91 -6.44 10.40
CA TYR A 363 11.61 -5.04 10.16
C TYR A 363 10.11 -4.80 9.96
N TYR A 364 9.44 -5.61 9.13
CA TYR A 364 8.00 -5.47 8.89
C TYR A 364 7.15 -5.81 10.11
N GLN A 365 7.56 -6.80 10.91
CA GLN A 365 6.89 -7.11 12.17
C GLN A 365 6.94 -5.94 13.17
N GLU A 366 8.00 -5.15 13.13
CA GLU A 366 8.08 -3.91 13.91
C GLU A 366 7.17 -2.82 13.33
N LEU A 367 7.21 -2.59 12.02
CA LEU A 367 6.40 -1.56 11.36
C LEU A 367 4.90 -1.79 11.51
N VAL A 368 4.46 -3.02 11.37
CA VAL A 368 3.02 -3.36 11.37
C VAL A 368 2.33 -3.10 12.69
N GLN A 369 3.07 -2.99 13.79
CA GLN A 369 2.52 -2.59 15.09
C GLN A 369 1.91 -1.18 15.04
N TYR A 370 2.35 -0.37 14.09
CA TYR A 370 1.90 1.00 13.89
C TYR A 370 1.03 1.14 12.64
N ALA A 371 0.55 0.02 12.09
CA ALA A 371 -0.30 0.01 10.93
C ALA A 371 -1.62 0.73 11.19
N TYR A 372 -2.04 1.51 10.22
CA TYR A 372 -3.34 2.16 10.17
C TYR A 372 -3.96 1.93 8.80
N ILE A 373 -5.12 1.32 8.79
CA ILE A 373 -5.92 1.15 7.58
C ILE A 373 -7.10 2.11 7.73
N PRO A 374 -7.18 3.16 6.91
CA PRO A 374 -8.30 4.09 7.01
C PRO A 374 -9.60 3.36 6.64
N GLY A 375 -10.58 3.49 7.55
CA GLY A 375 -11.97 3.35 7.21
C GLY A 375 -12.50 4.68 6.64
N ASP A 376 -13.80 4.82 6.54
CA ASP A 376 -14.40 6.15 6.34
C ASP A 376 -14.16 6.97 7.61
N SER A 377 -12.97 7.56 7.75
CA SER A 377 -12.76 8.49 8.84
C SER A 377 -13.83 9.58 8.76
N PRO A 378 -14.58 9.84 9.82
CA PRO A 378 -15.55 10.94 9.84
C PRO A 378 -14.87 12.29 9.72
N VAL A 379 -13.55 12.35 9.95
CA VAL A 379 -12.74 13.55 9.83
C VAL A 379 -11.69 13.32 8.75
N THR A 380 -11.85 14.03 7.64
CA THR A 380 -10.89 14.10 6.55
C THR A 380 -10.38 15.52 6.43
N PHE A 381 -9.21 15.71 5.85
CA PHE A 381 -8.71 17.06 5.52
C PHE A 381 -9.47 17.61 4.31
N ASP A 382 -10.74 17.91 4.54
CA ASP A 382 -11.70 18.39 3.55
C ASP A 382 -11.63 19.92 3.32
N ASP A 383 -12.52 20.43 2.49
CA ASP A 383 -12.58 21.86 2.18
C ASP A 383 -12.96 22.73 3.38
N ALA A 384 -13.63 22.18 4.40
CA ALA A 384 -13.96 22.91 5.63
C ALA A 384 -12.69 23.13 6.46
N LEU A 385 -11.90 22.08 6.71
CA LEU A 385 -10.62 22.18 7.40
C LEU A 385 -9.60 23.02 6.61
N LYS A 386 -9.55 22.90 5.29
CA LYS A 386 -8.73 23.77 4.43
C LYS A 386 -9.12 25.25 4.58
N THR A 387 -10.40 25.53 4.67
CA THR A 387 -10.89 26.92 4.91
C THR A 387 -10.48 27.42 6.28
N LEU A 388 -10.60 26.62 7.33
CA LEU A 388 -10.16 26.99 8.69
C LEU A 388 -8.64 27.23 8.72
N MET A 389 -7.85 26.37 8.07
CA MET A 389 -6.41 26.53 7.95
C MET A 389 -6.04 27.86 7.26
N GLN A 390 -6.69 28.21 6.15
CA GLN A 390 -6.45 29.49 5.48
C GLN A 390 -6.81 30.69 6.37
N ARG A 391 -7.89 30.62 7.13
CA ARG A 391 -8.26 31.66 8.10
C ARG A 391 -7.24 31.78 9.22
N TYR A 392 -6.68 30.67 9.70
CA TYR A 392 -5.60 30.65 10.67
C TYR A 392 -4.33 31.31 10.13
N LEU A 393 -3.90 30.97 8.93
CA LEU A 393 -2.76 31.59 8.25
C LEU A 393 -2.93 33.10 8.09
N ASN A 394 -4.14 33.55 7.77
CA ASN A 394 -4.50 34.96 7.65
C ASN A 394 -4.69 35.69 9.00
N GLY A 395 -4.43 35.02 10.12
CA GLY A 395 -4.45 35.65 11.46
C GLY A 395 -5.85 35.78 12.09
N ALA A 396 -6.87 35.08 11.57
CA ALA A 396 -8.21 35.07 12.15
C ALA A 396 -8.28 34.33 13.51
N PHE A 397 -7.33 33.46 13.78
CA PHE A 397 -7.19 32.66 14.99
C PHE A 397 -5.74 32.67 15.47
N ASP A 398 -5.53 32.54 16.78
CA ASP A 398 -4.30 31.97 17.33
C ASP A 398 -4.32 30.44 17.20
N ALA A 399 -3.24 29.75 17.59
CA ALA A 399 -3.13 28.30 17.43
C ALA A 399 -4.17 27.53 18.26
N GLU A 400 -4.47 27.99 19.47
CA GLU A 400 -5.52 27.36 20.31
C GLU A 400 -6.92 27.62 19.75
N GLY A 401 -7.17 28.82 19.22
CA GLY A 401 -8.43 29.15 18.56
C GLY A 401 -8.64 28.33 17.28
N PHE A 402 -7.56 28.07 16.55
CA PHE A 402 -7.59 27.18 15.38
C PHE A 402 -7.92 25.74 15.79
N ALA A 403 -7.26 25.21 16.83
CA ALA A 403 -7.54 23.88 17.35
C ALA A 403 -9.02 23.69 17.76
N ARG A 404 -9.57 24.68 18.49
CA ARG A 404 -11.00 24.67 18.85
C ARG A 404 -11.92 24.71 17.62
N ALA A 405 -11.59 25.54 16.64
CA ALA A 405 -12.40 25.64 15.42
C ALA A 405 -12.36 24.35 14.55
N CYS A 406 -11.25 23.60 14.60
CA CYS A 406 -11.17 22.30 13.94
C CYS A 406 -11.93 21.22 14.69
N GLN A 407 -12.11 21.35 16.02
CA GLN A 407 -12.82 20.36 16.84
C GLN A 407 -14.34 20.52 16.78
N GLU A 408 -14.85 21.72 16.49
CA GLU A 408 -16.29 22.05 16.35
C GLU A 408 -16.87 21.54 15.01
#